data_1e83aa15834e19a104e5eebe7132d363
#
_entry.id   1e83aa15834e19a104e5eebe7132d363
#
_cell.length_a   1.000
_cell.length_b   1.000
_cell.length_c   1.000
_cell.angle_alpha   90.00
_cell.angle_beta   90.00
_cell.angle_gamma   90.00
#
_symmetry.space_group_name_H-M   'P 1'
#
loop_
_entity.id
_entity.type
_entity.pdbx_description
1 polymer ?
#
loop_
_entity_poly.entity_id
_entity_poly.type
_entity_poly.pdbx_seq_one_letter_code
_entity_poly.pdbx_strand_id
1 'polypeptide(L)'
;VKKPTLILGLCVSWFSSGLAYAHQTPWSTWLAEVKQEALDRGISPDIIQEAFANVHEPSRKIKHLAHSQPESRLSYYKYRNSRINAYRIQLGQKKYKQYQQLLENIGQQYGVDPCFIVSFWGLETSYGGYMGNFPVINSLTTLAYDSKRSDFFRHELFTALQILNDGHVDLKHFKGEWAGASGHPQFLPSSWVQYAVDYDGDGHRDIWTSKPDALASIANYMKGKGWRQGEPWAIHVKLPKNFDDKLEGKSTVKTVREWQALGVRTMHGDALPHPELEASIIQPHGGPVFLAYPNYKMILRYNNSIYYAGAVGYLADKICHRPTEE
;
A
#
# COMPACT_ATOMS: atom_id res chain seq x y z
N VAL A 1 44.05 15.28 -75.54
CA VAL A 1 44.10 15.93 -74.24
C VAL A 1 43.28 15.06 -73.29
N LYS A 2 43.95 14.22 -72.47
CA LYS A 2 43.32 13.33 -71.47
C LYS A 2 43.35 14.07 -70.13
N LYS A 3 42.19 14.22 -69.48
CA LYS A 3 42.06 14.72 -68.10
C LYS A 3 42.27 13.56 -67.11
N PRO A 4 42.96 13.74 -66.00
CA PRO A 4 43.09 12.73 -64.98
C PRO A 4 41.84 12.71 -63.99
N THR A 5 41.35 11.54 -63.74
CA THR A 5 40.28 11.28 -62.81
C THR A 5 40.88 11.20 -61.43
N LEU A 6 40.43 12.06 -60.52
CA LEU A 6 40.78 12.08 -59.11
C LEU A 6 39.89 11.05 -58.34
N ILE A 7 40.50 10.03 -57.79
CA ILE A 7 39.81 9.07 -56.91
C ILE A 7 39.88 9.62 -55.47
N LEU A 8 38.73 10.03 -54.94
CA LEU A 8 38.58 10.44 -53.54
C LEU A 8 38.32 9.19 -52.71
N GLY A 9 39.30 8.79 -51.93
CA GLY A 9 39.14 7.68 -50.95
C GLY A 9 38.31 8.15 -49.75
N LEU A 10 37.11 7.57 -49.59
CA LEU A 10 36.31 7.70 -48.36
C LEU A 10 36.91 6.83 -47.27
N CYS A 11 37.56 7.44 -46.29
CA CYS A 11 37.86 6.79 -45.01
C CYS A 11 36.57 6.70 -44.20
N VAL A 12 35.95 5.52 -44.15
CA VAL A 12 34.86 5.20 -43.21
C VAL A 12 35.49 4.87 -41.87
N SER A 13 35.52 5.85 -40.97
CA SER A 13 35.85 5.64 -39.54
C SER A 13 34.70 4.93 -38.87
N TRP A 14 34.90 3.67 -38.52
CA TRP A 14 34.03 2.90 -37.66
C TRP A 14 34.11 3.47 -36.23
N PHE A 15 33.15 4.31 -35.87
CA PHE A 15 32.86 4.57 -34.44
C PHE A 15 32.16 3.34 -33.89
N SER A 16 32.91 2.47 -33.25
CA SER A 16 32.36 1.47 -32.33
C SER A 16 31.83 2.20 -31.10
N SER A 17 30.53 2.52 -31.09
CA SER A 17 29.82 2.93 -29.88
C SER A 17 29.78 1.74 -28.97
N GLY A 18 30.80 1.57 -28.13
CA GLY A 18 30.77 0.69 -26.98
C GLY A 18 29.65 1.18 -26.07
N LEU A 19 28.55 0.45 -26.02
CA LEU A 19 27.58 0.58 -24.92
C LEU A 19 28.37 0.31 -23.64
N ALA A 20 28.79 1.39 -22.96
CA ALA A 20 29.32 1.30 -21.61
C ALA A 20 28.16 0.79 -20.75
N TYR A 21 28.18 -0.49 -20.42
CA TYR A 21 27.43 -1.01 -19.29
C TYR A 21 27.90 -0.18 -18.08
N ALA A 22 27.03 0.70 -17.59
CA ALA A 22 27.29 1.40 -16.35
C ALA A 22 27.49 0.32 -15.27
N HIS A 23 28.75 0.12 -14.88
CA HIS A 23 29.10 -0.80 -13.79
C HIS A 23 28.43 -0.24 -12.54
N GLN A 24 27.53 -1.03 -11.95
CA GLN A 24 26.93 -0.67 -10.66
C GLN A 24 28.05 -0.44 -9.65
N THR A 25 28.02 0.67 -8.93
CA THR A 25 28.99 0.98 -7.85
C THR A 25 29.12 -0.21 -6.91
N PRO A 26 30.34 -0.65 -6.55
CA PRO A 26 30.52 -1.75 -5.60
C PRO A 26 29.77 -1.49 -4.29
N TRP A 27 29.17 -2.55 -3.73
CA TRP A 27 28.34 -2.44 -2.53
C TRP A 27 29.02 -1.68 -1.38
N SER A 28 30.29 -1.98 -1.11
CA SER A 28 31.02 -1.34 0.00
C SER A 28 31.19 0.17 -0.21
N THR A 29 31.47 0.59 -1.44
CA THR A 29 31.58 2.00 -1.81
C THR A 29 30.23 2.69 -1.70
N TRP A 30 29.19 2.10 -2.30
CA TRP A 30 27.83 2.62 -2.25
C TRP A 30 27.32 2.73 -0.80
N LEU A 31 27.56 1.72 0.05
CA LEU A 31 27.13 1.76 1.45
C LEU A 31 27.88 2.84 2.25
N ALA A 32 29.16 3.06 1.95
CA ALA A 32 29.92 4.15 2.55
C ALA A 32 29.36 5.53 2.16
N GLU A 33 29.00 5.71 0.89
CA GLU A 33 28.33 6.93 0.40
C GLU A 33 26.96 7.14 1.09
N VAL A 34 26.16 6.08 1.25
CA VAL A 34 24.88 6.16 1.98
C VAL A 34 25.06 6.58 3.42
N LYS A 35 26.08 6.03 4.12
CA LYS A 35 26.37 6.41 5.52
C LYS A 35 26.84 7.86 5.62
N GLN A 36 27.66 8.32 4.68
CA GLN A 36 28.12 9.71 4.64
C GLN A 36 26.93 10.64 4.37
N GLU A 37 26.07 10.32 3.40
CA GLU A 37 24.88 11.11 3.13
C GLU A 37 23.93 11.15 4.35
N ALA A 38 23.83 10.06 5.12
CA ALA A 38 23.04 10.04 6.35
C ALA A 38 23.60 11.02 7.40
N LEU A 39 24.92 11.08 7.56
CA LEU A 39 25.60 12.09 8.41
C LEU A 39 25.31 13.51 7.93
N ASP A 40 25.43 13.75 6.63
CA ASP A 40 25.21 15.07 6.01
C ASP A 40 23.74 15.53 6.16
N ARG A 41 22.82 14.58 6.30
CA ARG A 41 21.40 14.83 6.60
C ARG A 41 21.09 15.02 8.08
N GLY A 42 22.09 14.93 8.97
CA GLY A 42 21.95 15.13 10.40
C GLY A 42 21.55 13.90 11.20
N ILE A 43 21.63 12.70 10.62
CA ILE A 43 21.47 11.46 11.38
C ILE A 43 22.68 11.26 12.27
N SER A 44 22.47 10.95 13.55
CA SER A 44 23.56 10.81 14.51
C SER A 44 24.50 9.63 14.17
N PRO A 45 25.81 9.75 14.42
CA PRO A 45 26.76 8.66 14.18
C PRO A 45 26.38 7.36 14.89
N ASP A 46 25.83 7.44 16.09
CA ASP A 46 25.42 6.26 16.89
C ASP A 46 24.26 5.51 16.20
N ILE A 47 23.25 6.22 15.73
CA ILE A 47 22.14 5.63 14.96
C ILE A 47 22.65 4.99 13.67
N ILE A 48 23.57 5.63 12.95
CA ILE A 48 24.15 5.06 11.74
C ILE A 48 24.92 3.79 12.05
N GLN A 49 25.74 3.81 13.11
CA GLN A 49 26.50 2.65 13.53
C GLN A 49 25.59 1.47 13.88
N GLU A 50 24.56 1.70 14.69
CA GLU A 50 23.59 0.66 15.08
C GLU A 50 22.76 0.16 13.91
N ALA A 51 22.20 1.06 13.10
CA ALA A 51 21.30 0.73 11.99
C ALA A 51 21.99 -0.13 10.92
N PHE A 52 23.28 0.11 10.68
CA PHE A 52 24.05 -0.64 9.68
C PHE A 52 24.97 -1.71 10.26
N ALA A 53 24.94 -1.97 11.58
CA ALA A 53 25.80 -2.96 12.23
C ALA A 53 25.73 -4.36 11.60
N ASN A 54 24.53 -4.77 11.16
CA ASN A 54 24.27 -6.07 10.56
C ASN A 54 23.97 -6.01 9.04
N VAL A 55 24.37 -4.93 8.37
CA VAL A 55 24.14 -4.72 6.93
C VAL A 55 25.48 -4.86 6.21
N HIS A 56 25.91 -6.10 5.94
CA HIS A 56 27.21 -6.41 5.32
C HIS A 56 27.15 -6.60 3.82
N GLU A 57 26.02 -7.10 3.30
CA GLU A 57 25.78 -7.35 1.88
C GLU A 57 24.27 -7.21 1.55
N PRO A 58 23.89 -7.01 0.27
CA PRO A 58 22.48 -7.00 -0.11
C PRO A 58 21.84 -8.35 0.18
N SER A 59 20.71 -8.34 0.90
CA SER A 59 20.01 -9.57 1.31
C SER A 59 19.50 -10.37 0.11
N ARG A 60 20.05 -11.57 -0.10
CA ARG A 60 19.61 -12.49 -1.17
C ARG A 60 18.11 -12.83 -1.05
N LYS A 61 17.61 -12.98 0.18
CA LYS A 61 16.20 -13.24 0.45
C LYS A 61 15.30 -12.10 -0.02
N ILE A 62 15.65 -10.85 0.28
CA ILE A 62 14.89 -9.67 -0.14
C ILE A 62 14.93 -9.51 -1.65
N LYS A 63 16.09 -9.67 -2.28
CA LYS A 63 16.23 -9.65 -3.74
C LYS A 63 15.35 -10.71 -4.41
N HIS A 64 15.37 -11.92 -3.90
CA HIS A 64 14.50 -13.01 -4.41
C HIS A 64 13.02 -12.63 -4.31
N LEU A 65 12.56 -12.12 -3.17
CA LEU A 65 11.17 -11.70 -2.97
C LEU A 65 10.78 -10.53 -3.90
N ALA A 66 11.69 -9.59 -4.14
CA ALA A 66 11.46 -8.45 -5.05
C ALA A 66 11.26 -8.89 -6.51
N HIS A 67 11.91 -9.99 -6.94
CA HIS A 67 11.81 -10.51 -8.31
C HIS A 67 10.74 -11.59 -8.49
N SER A 68 10.30 -12.24 -7.42
CA SER A 68 9.42 -13.41 -7.45
C SER A 68 8.00 -13.14 -7.00
N GLN A 69 7.49 -11.91 -7.16
CA GLN A 69 6.08 -11.64 -6.87
C GLN A 69 5.20 -12.42 -7.86
N PRO A 70 4.51 -13.51 -7.43
CA PRO A 70 3.61 -14.20 -8.30
C PRO A 70 2.41 -13.29 -8.60
N GLU A 71 2.16 -12.99 -9.86
CA GLU A 71 0.88 -12.48 -10.28
C GLU A 71 -0.19 -13.48 -9.81
N SER A 72 -1.03 -13.05 -8.89
CA SER A 72 -2.08 -13.91 -8.36
C SER A 72 -3.08 -14.22 -9.48
N ARG A 73 -3.06 -15.46 -9.99
CA ARG A 73 -4.08 -15.99 -10.90
C ARG A 73 -5.32 -16.50 -10.16
N LEU A 74 -5.45 -16.14 -8.88
CA LEU A 74 -6.58 -16.57 -8.06
C LEU A 74 -7.84 -15.80 -8.48
N SER A 75 -9.01 -16.46 -8.42
CA SER A 75 -10.28 -15.73 -8.45
C SER A 75 -10.45 -14.90 -7.17
N TYR A 76 -11.28 -13.86 -7.24
CA TYR A 76 -11.56 -13.00 -6.09
C TYR A 76 -12.01 -13.79 -4.85
N TYR A 77 -12.95 -14.73 -5.01
CA TYR A 77 -13.42 -15.53 -3.88
C TYR A 77 -12.31 -16.40 -3.27
N LYS A 78 -11.42 -16.99 -4.08
CA LYS A 78 -10.27 -17.72 -3.57
C LYS A 78 -9.32 -16.80 -2.81
N TYR A 79 -9.04 -15.60 -3.35
CA TYR A 79 -8.23 -14.59 -2.69
C TYR A 79 -8.87 -14.16 -1.36
N ARG A 80 -10.14 -13.74 -1.38
CA ARG A 80 -10.88 -13.29 -0.19
C ARG A 80 -10.89 -14.37 0.90
N ASN A 81 -11.26 -15.60 0.55
CA ASN A 81 -11.39 -16.70 1.50
C ASN A 81 -10.02 -17.17 2.07
N SER A 82 -8.93 -17.00 1.31
CA SER A 82 -7.58 -17.25 1.83
C SER A 82 -7.12 -16.21 2.85
N ARG A 83 -7.65 -14.99 2.78
CA ARG A 83 -7.31 -13.88 3.68
C ARG A 83 -8.28 -13.72 4.83
N ILE A 84 -9.57 -14.05 4.61
CA ILE A 84 -10.67 -13.82 5.56
C ILE A 84 -11.37 -15.15 5.80
N ASN A 85 -11.09 -15.75 6.93
CA ASN A 85 -11.75 -16.93 7.45
C ASN A 85 -12.60 -16.58 8.70
N ALA A 86 -13.39 -17.54 9.18
CA ALA A 86 -14.24 -17.33 10.37
C ALA A 86 -13.45 -16.84 11.59
N TYR A 87 -12.24 -17.36 11.81
CA TYR A 87 -11.38 -16.94 12.91
C TYR A 87 -11.01 -15.45 12.81
N ARG A 88 -10.62 -14.97 11.62
CA ARG A 88 -10.27 -13.56 11.42
C ARG A 88 -11.46 -12.64 11.65
N ILE A 89 -12.67 -13.04 11.23
CA ILE A 89 -13.90 -12.29 11.45
C ILE A 89 -14.19 -12.20 12.96
N GLN A 90 -14.22 -13.35 13.66
CA GLN A 90 -14.48 -13.41 15.10
C GLN A 90 -13.44 -12.61 15.91
N LEU A 91 -12.17 -12.70 15.53
CA LEU A 91 -11.10 -11.92 16.17
C LEU A 91 -11.31 -10.42 15.92
N GLY A 92 -11.72 -10.01 14.72
CA GLY A 92 -12.05 -8.62 14.39
C GLY A 92 -13.20 -8.07 15.22
N GLN A 93 -14.28 -8.83 15.35
CA GLN A 93 -15.42 -8.50 16.23
C GLN A 93 -15.00 -8.36 17.69
N LYS A 94 -14.16 -9.30 18.18
CA LYS A 94 -13.60 -9.23 19.52
C LYS A 94 -12.73 -7.97 19.70
N LYS A 95 -11.87 -7.65 18.71
CA LYS A 95 -11.01 -6.46 18.75
C LYS A 95 -11.83 -5.18 18.67
N TYR A 96 -12.85 -5.12 17.84
CA TYR A 96 -13.77 -4.00 17.80
C TYR A 96 -14.40 -3.75 19.18
N LYS A 97 -14.96 -4.78 19.81
CA LYS A 97 -15.54 -4.69 21.16
C LYS A 97 -14.50 -4.29 22.22
N GLN A 98 -13.28 -4.86 22.14
CA GLN A 98 -12.19 -4.58 23.09
C GLN A 98 -11.77 -3.10 23.07
N TYR A 99 -11.75 -2.48 21.88
CA TYR A 99 -11.30 -1.10 21.67
C TYR A 99 -12.45 -0.16 21.30
N GLN A 100 -13.70 -0.53 21.60
CA GLN A 100 -14.89 0.15 21.11
C GLN A 100 -14.84 1.66 21.38
N GLN A 101 -14.65 2.08 22.62
CA GLN A 101 -14.63 3.51 22.97
C GLN A 101 -13.50 4.27 22.25
N LEU A 102 -12.32 3.67 22.16
CA LEU A 102 -11.18 4.26 21.42
C LEU A 102 -11.51 4.40 19.92
N LEU A 103 -12.06 3.36 19.32
CA LEU A 103 -12.42 3.35 17.89
C LEU A 103 -13.53 4.34 17.56
N GLU A 104 -14.53 4.49 18.43
CA GLU A 104 -15.60 5.46 18.29
C GLU A 104 -15.06 6.89 18.38
N ASN A 105 -14.18 7.19 19.35
CA ASN A 105 -13.53 8.49 19.48
C ASN A 105 -12.67 8.81 18.25
N ILE A 106 -11.85 7.86 17.78
CA ILE A 106 -11.05 8.01 16.56
C ILE A 106 -11.97 8.21 15.35
N GLY A 107 -13.01 7.38 15.22
CA GLY A 107 -13.98 7.48 14.13
C GLY A 107 -14.66 8.85 14.07
N GLN A 108 -15.05 9.40 15.20
CA GLN A 108 -15.62 10.74 15.30
C GLN A 108 -14.60 11.82 14.92
N GLN A 109 -13.37 11.75 15.44
CA GLN A 109 -12.32 12.74 15.22
C GLN A 109 -11.87 12.81 13.75
N TYR A 110 -11.75 11.66 13.10
CA TYR A 110 -11.24 11.58 11.72
C TYR A 110 -12.34 11.47 10.67
N GLY A 111 -13.60 11.30 11.07
CA GLY A 111 -14.72 11.09 10.15
C GLY A 111 -14.66 9.73 9.42
N VAL A 112 -14.10 8.71 10.08
CA VAL A 112 -13.87 7.39 9.50
C VAL A 112 -14.69 6.35 10.24
N ASP A 113 -15.32 5.45 9.49
CA ASP A 113 -16.07 4.34 10.06
C ASP A 113 -15.13 3.37 10.82
N PRO A 114 -15.33 3.16 12.13
CA PRO A 114 -14.50 2.28 12.96
C PRO A 114 -14.35 0.86 12.43
N CYS A 115 -15.36 0.33 11.74
CA CYS A 115 -15.32 -1.02 11.17
C CYS A 115 -14.20 -1.15 10.11
N PHE A 116 -13.97 -0.09 9.34
CA PHE A 116 -12.90 -0.05 8.36
C PHE A 116 -11.52 0.08 9.02
N ILE A 117 -11.39 0.87 10.09
CA ILE A 117 -10.13 0.95 10.85
C ILE A 117 -9.71 -0.46 11.32
N VAL A 118 -10.64 -1.22 11.90
CA VAL A 118 -10.39 -2.59 12.36
C VAL A 118 -10.15 -3.54 11.19
N SER A 119 -10.84 -3.36 10.07
CA SER A 119 -10.66 -4.18 8.87
C SER A 119 -9.27 -4.03 8.27
N PHE A 120 -8.78 -2.79 8.11
CA PHE A 120 -7.40 -2.53 7.68
C PHE A 120 -6.40 -3.20 8.64
N TRP A 121 -6.54 -2.96 9.94
CA TRP A 121 -5.69 -3.60 10.95
C TRP A 121 -5.68 -5.13 10.85
N GLY A 122 -6.85 -5.71 10.59
CA GLY A 122 -7.01 -7.16 10.42
C GLY A 122 -6.31 -7.71 9.18
N LEU A 123 -6.43 -7.02 8.04
CA LEU A 123 -5.83 -7.49 6.78
C LEU A 123 -4.32 -7.25 6.74
N GLU A 124 -3.85 -6.12 7.30
CA GLU A 124 -2.42 -5.79 7.30
C GLU A 124 -1.61 -6.70 8.23
N THR A 125 -2.06 -6.87 9.47
CA THR A 125 -1.24 -7.52 10.50
C THR A 125 -1.96 -8.58 11.32
N SER A 126 -3.15 -9.07 10.90
CA SER A 126 -3.97 -9.95 11.72
C SER A 126 -4.21 -9.38 13.13
N TYR A 127 -4.57 -8.10 13.19
CA TYR A 127 -4.78 -7.33 14.42
C TYR A 127 -3.52 -7.25 15.31
N GLY A 128 -2.36 -7.11 14.68
CA GLY A 128 -1.06 -7.07 15.32
C GLY A 128 -0.47 -8.44 15.67
N GLY A 129 -1.08 -9.51 15.19
CA GLY A 129 -0.57 -10.88 15.41
C GLY A 129 0.69 -11.18 14.60
N TYR A 130 0.88 -10.49 13.46
CA TYR A 130 2.08 -10.59 12.65
C TYR A 130 2.33 -9.28 11.92
N MET A 131 3.42 -8.60 12.22
CA MET A 131 3.80 -7.31 11.62
C MET A 131 5.03 -7.40 10.70
N GLY A 132 5.45 -8.62 10.35
CA GLY A 132 6.69 -8.86 9.62
C GLY A 132 7.89 -9.06 10.55
N ASN A 133 8.97 -9.61 10.00
CA ASN A 133 10.18 -9.91 10.76
C ASN A 133 11.47 -9.46 10.05
N PHE A 134 11.35 -8.73 8.95
CA PHE A 134 12.50 -8.17 8.25
C PHE A 134 12.90 -6.86 8.94
N PRO A 135 14.19 -6.67 9.31
CA PRO A 135 14.66 -5.36 9.74
C PRO A 135 14.46 -4.33 8.64
N VAL A 136 13.73 -3.24 8.92
CA VAL A 136 13.34 -2.25 7.91
C VAL A 136 14.56 -1.63 7.22
N ILE A 137 15.59 -1.29 7.99
CA ILE A 137 16.82 -0.71 7.43
C ILE A 137 17.49 -1.67 6.44
N ASN A 138 17.65 -2.95 6.78
CA ASN A 138 18.24 -3.95 5.88
C ASN A 138 17.41 -4.12 4.59
N SER A 139 16.09 -4.16 4.72
CA SER A 139 15.18 -4.25 3.58
C SER A 139 15.35 -3.07 2.64
N LEU A 140 15.26 -1.86 3.17
CA LEU A 140 15.34 -0.64 2.37
C LEU A 140 16.74 -0.42 1.78
N THR A 141 17.82 -0.73 2.53
CA THR A 141 19.19 -0.65 2.02
C THR A 141 19.40 -1.61 0.85
N THR A 142 18.91 -2.86 0.96
CA THR A 142 19.00 -3.83 -0.13
C THR A 142 18.27 -3.36 -1.38
N LEU A 143 17.04 -2.84 -1.22
CA LEU A 143 16.20 -2.40 -2.33
C LEU A 143 16.67 -1.07 -2.93
N ALA A 144 17.26 -0.18 -2.13
CA ALA A 144 17.87 1.05 -2.59
C ALA A 144 19.12 0.80 -3.45
N TYR A 145 19.84 -0.29 -3.18
CA TYR A 145 21.00 -0.68 -3.97
C TYR A 145 20.62 -1.42 -5.26
N ASP A 146 19.68 -2.38 -5.18
CA ASP A 146 19.43 -3.36 -6.24
C ASP A 146 17.92 -3.56 -6.48
N SER A 147 17.25 -2.52 -7.00
CA SER A 147 15.89 -2.64 -7.50
C SER A 147 15.63 -1.68 -8.66
N LYS A 148 14.57 -1.97 -9.43
CA LYS A 148 14.08 -1.05 -10.50
C LYS A 148 13.55 0.28 -9.94
N ARG A 149 13.38 0.38 -8.63
CA ARG A 149 12.87 1.55 -7.91
C ARG A 149 13.88 2.03 -6.87
N SER A 150 15.17 1.95 -7.18
CA SER A 150 16.28 2.28 -6.25
C SER A 150 16.12 3.66 -5.61
N ASP A 151 15.79 4.70 -6.39
CA ASP A 151 15.62 6.06 -5.89
C ASP A 151 14.46 6.16 -4.89
N PHE A 152 13.35 5.49 -5.17
CA PHE A 152 12.22 5.41 -4.23
C PHE A 152 12.64 4.76 -2.91
N PHE A 153 13.31 3.60 -2.96
CA PHE A 153 13.74 2.91 -1.75
C PHE A 153 14.87 3.64 -1.03
N ARG A 154 15.70 4.40 -1.75
CA ARG A 154 16.71 5.28 -1.14
C ARG A 154 16.04 6.40 -0.32
N HIS A 155 14.99 7.02 -0.86
CA HIS A 155 14.19 7.99 -0.11
C HIS A 155 13.56 7.37 1.14
N GLU A 156 12.95 6.19 1.02
CA GLU A 156 12.37 5.47 2.16
C GLU A 156 13.44 5.11 3.21
N LEU A 157 14.66 4.75 2.80
CA LEU A 157 15.77 4.44 3.72
C LEU A 157 16.16 5.65 4.57
N PHE A 158 16.38 6.82 3.95
CA PHE A 158 16.72 8.02 4.71
C PHE A 158 15.58 8.47 5.61
N THR A 159 14.35 8.33 5.17
CA THR A 159 13.17 8.58 6.00
C THR A 159 13.11 7.62 7.20
N ALA A 160 13.42 6.34 7.01
CA ALA A 160 13.49 5.35 8.08
C ALA A 160 14.60 5.67 9.09
N LEU A 161 15.78 6.10 8.62
CA LEU A 161 16.87 6.53 9.49
C LEU A 161 16.47 7.77 10.32
N GLN A 162 15.73 8.71 9.74
CA GLN A 162 15.24 9.87 10.48
C GLN A 162 14.25 9.46 11.58
N ILE A 163 13.31 8.55 11.31
CA ILE A 163 12.36 8.02 12.30
C ILE A 163 13.09 7.40 13.50
N LEU A 164 14.17 6.66 13.25
CA LEU A 164 15.06 6.12 14.31
C LEU A 164 15.77 7.23 15.07
N ASN A 165 16.33 8.20 14.34
CA ASN A 165 17.11 9.32 14.92
C ASN A 165 16.24 10.19 15.83
N ASP A 166 14.97 10.36 15.48
CA ASP A 166 13.99 11.13 16.26
C ASP A 166 13.41 10.31 17.44
N GLY A 167 13.83 9.04 17.60
CA GLY A 167 13.47 8.20 18.74
C GLY A 167 12.04 7.67 18.75
N HIS A 168 11.34 7.71 17.60
CA HIS A 168 9.97 7.21 17.51
C HIS A 168 9.83 5.69 17.56
N VAL A 169 10.92 4.98 17.27
CA VAL A 169 11.02 3.52 17.36
C VAL A 169 12.48 3.13 17.59
N ASP A 170 12.73 2.03 18.28
CA ASP A 170 14.04 1.41 18.38
C ASP A 170 14.26 0.34 17.28
N LEU A 171 15.52 -0.02 17.00
CA LEU A 171 15.87 -1.01 15.98
C LEU A 171 15.28 -2.41 16.25
N LYS A 172 15.05 -2.77 17.49
CA LYS A 172 14.47 -4.08 17.87
C LYS A 172 13.03 -4.20 17.39
N HIS A 173 12.27 -3.11 17.49
CA HIS A 173 10.86 -3.04 17.09
C HIS A 173 10.67 -2.59 15.64
N PHE A 174 11.69 -1.95 15.01
CA PHE A 174 11.62 -1.49 13.62
C PHE A 174 11.76 -2.63 12.61
N LYS A 175 10.76 -3.51 12.64
CA LYS A 175 10.62 -4.66 11.74
C LYS A 175 9.32 -4.57 10.96
N GLY A 176 9.32 -5.18 9.79
CA GLY A 176 8.17 -5.16 8.91
C GLY A 176 8.24 -6.23 7.82
N GLU A 177 7.57 -5.96 6.72
CA GLU A 177 7.62 -6.76 5.51
C GLU A 177 8.91 -6.49 4.71
N TRP A 178 9.23 -7.39 3.80
CA TRP A 178 10.46 -7.36 3.01
C TRP A 178 10.67 -6.06 2.21
N ALA A 179 9.60 -5.33 1.89
CA ALA A 179 9.66 -4.04 1.18
C ALA A 179 9.69 -2.81 2.09
N GLY A 180 9.85 -2.99 3.42
CA GLY A 180 10.01 -1.89 4.38
C GLY A 180 8.72 -1.36 4.99
N ALA A 181 7.55 -1.89 4.64
CA ALA A 181 6.30 -1.58 5.31
C ALA A 181 6.31 -2.15 6.74
N SER A 182 5.90 -1.38 7.75
CA SER A 182 6.06 -1.76 9.16
C SER A 182 4.95 -1.27 10.08
N GLY A 183 4.94 -1.79 11.29
CA GLY A 183 3.95 -1.48 12.31
C GLY A 183 2.57 -2.06 12.05
N HIS A 184 1.61 -1.77 12.92
CA HIS A 184 0.24 -2.25 12.78
C HIS A 184 -0.44 -1.86 11.47
N PRO A 185 -0.23 -0.64 10.91
CA PRO A 185 -0.82 -0.23 9.65
C PRO A 185 0.00 -0.64 8.42
N GLN A 186 1.18 -1.27 8.58
CA GLN A 186 2.09 -1.56 7.48
C GLN A 186 2.41 -0.33 6.63
N PHE A 187 2.75 0.77 7.28
CA PHE A 187 3.19 1.99 6.61
C PHE A 187 4.62 1.87 6.12
N LEU A 188 4.86 2.39 4.92
CA LEU A 188 6.20 2.78 4.49
C LEU A 188 6.66 4.00 5.30
N PRO A 189 7.97 4.24 5.47
CA PRO A 189 8.49 5.39 6.20
C PRO A 189 7.90 6.73 5.74
N SER A 190 7.75 6.96 4.43
CA SER A 190 7.12 8.16 3.90
C SER A 190 5.64 8.28 4.27
N SER A 191 4.91 7.18 4.32
CA SER A 191 3.52 7.15 4.80
C SER A 191 3.45 7.43 6.30
N TRP A 192 4.40 6.94 7.08
CA TRP A 192 4.50 7.23 8.50
C TRP A 192 4.69 8.75 8.73
N VAL A 193 5.63 9.39 8.03
CA VAL A 193 5.86 10.84 8.14
C VAL A 193 4.57 11.61 7.89
N GLN A 194 3.80 11.19 6.90
CA GLN A 194 2.62 11.92 6.44
C GLN A 194 1.38 11.65 7.29
N TYR A 195 1.23 10.44 7.86
CA TYR A 195 -0.04 10.00 8.45
C TYR A 195 0.05 9.45 9.86
N ALA A 196 1.24 9.10 10.38
CA ALA A 196 1.35 8.65 11.75
C ALA A 196 1.07 9.79 12.72
N VAL A 197 0.31 9.50 13.77
CA VAL A 197 -0.10 10.47 14.80
C VAL A 197 0.25 9.93 16.19
N ASP A 198 0.60 10.84 17.07
CA ASP A 198 0.68 10.63 18.51
C ASP A 198 -0.72 10.89 19.07
N TYR A 199 -1.48 9.81 19.30
CA TYR A 199 -2.87 9.91 19.71
C TYR A 199 -3.04 9.85 21.22
N ASP A 200 -2.14 9.18 21.92
CA ASP A 200 -2.15 9.10 23.39
C ASP A 200 -1.36 10.24 24.04
N GLY A 201 -0.63 11.05 23.27
CA GLY A 201 0.01 12.29 23.71
C GLY A 201 1.31 12.07 24.49
N ASP A 202 1.99 10.94 24.25
CA ASP A 202 3.26 10.61 24.92
C ASP A 202 4.51 11.23 24.27
N GLY A 203 4.34 11.95 23.15
CA GLY A 203 5.41 12.56 22.35
C GLY A 203 5.95 11.67 21.24
N HIS A 204 5.48 10.44 21.10
CA HIS A 204 5.90 9.49 20.08
C HIS A 204 4.73 9.17 19.14
N ARG A 205 5.03 8.94 17.86
CA ARG A 205 4.04 8.44 16.88
C ARG A 205 4.26 6.95 16.69
N ASP A 206 3.95 6.17 17.74
CA ASP A 206 4.30 4.75 17.84
C ASP A 206 3.24 3.84 17.20
N ILE A 207 3.41 3.56 15.91
CA ILE A 207 2.54 2.61 15.19
C ILE A 207 2.92 1.14 15.43
N TRP A 208 3.98 0.85 16.19
CA TRP A 208 4.49 -0.51 16.42
C TRP A 208 3.97 -1.12 17.74
N THR A 209 3.93 -0.34 18.82
CA THR A 209 3.55 -0.82 20.15
C THR A 209 2.30 -0.15 20.72
N SER A 210 2.05 1.15 20.41
CA SER A 210 0.84 1.88 20.82
C SER A 210 -0.36 1.54 19.92
N LYS A 211 -1.42 0.98 20.50
CA LYS A 211 -2.68 0.73 19.78
C LYS A 211 -3.45 2.01 19.47
N PRO A 212 -3.52 3.00 20.40
CA PRO A 212 -4.12 4.29 20.08
C PRO A 212 -3.50 4.96 18.87
N ASP A 213 -2.18 5.07 18.82
CA ASP A 213 -1.47 5.67 17.70
C ASP A 213 -1.66 4.93 16.39
N ALA A 214 -1.53 3.61 16.44
CA ALA A 214 -1.68 2.77 15.26
C ALA A 214 -3.07 2.87 14.64
N LEU A 215 -4.14 2.79 15.44
CA LEU A 215 -5.52 2.86 14.97
C LEU A 215 -5.89 4.28 14.50
N ALA A 216 -5.44 5.30 15.21
CA ALA A 216 -5.62 6.69 14.80
C ALA A 216 -4.82 7.02 13.53
N SER A 217 -3.62 6.46 13.36
CA SER A 217 -2.82 6.60 12.13
C SER A 217 -3.50 5.98 10.92
N ILE A 218 -4.15 4.81 11.07
CA ILE A 218 -4.98 4.22 10.01
C ILE A 218 -6.10 5.18 9.63
N ALA A 219 -6.83 5.71 10.61
CA ALA A 219 -7.93 6.65 10.36
C ALA A 219 -7.44 7.96 9.71
N ASN A 220 -6.31 8.50 10.18
CA ASN A 220 -5.70 9.69 9.59
C ASN A 220 -5.27 9.47 8.14
N TYR A 221 -4.72 8.31 7.82
CA TYR A 221 -4.42 7.91 6.44
C TYR A 221 -5.69 7.91 5.60
N MET A 222 -6.74 7.23 6.07
CA MET A 222 -8.02 7.14 5.34
C MET A 222 -8.60 8.53 5.07
N LYS A 223 -8.68 9.40 6.09
CA LYS A 223 -9.12 10.79 5.95
C LYS A 223 -8.26 11.56 4.95
N GLY A 224 -6.93 11.51 5.09
CA GLY A 224 -5.98 12.19 4.20
C GLY A 224 -6.03 11.68 2.75
N LYS A 225 -6.44 10.45 2.52
CA LYS A 225 -6.64 9.87 1.18
C LYS A 225 -8.07 10.05 0.64
N GLY A 226 -8.94 10.77 1.35
CA GLY A 226 -10.24 11.18 0.87
C GLY A 226 -11.38 10.23 1.22
N TRP A 227 -11.31 9.59 2.40
CA TRP A 227 -12.48 8.91 2.96
C TRP A 227 -13.62 9.90 3.15
N ARG A 228 -14.81 9.51 2.72
CA ARG A 228 -16.03 10.31 2.84
C ARG A 228 -16.91 9.71 3.92
N GLN A 229 -17.07 10.49 5.00
CA GLN A 229 -17.88 10.09 6.15
C GLN A 229 -19.33 9.85 5.75
N GLY A 230 -19.91 8.73 6.18
CA GLY A 230 -21.31 8.40 5.94
C GLY A 230 -21.62 7.89 4.52
N GLU A 231 -20.65 7.93 3.58
CA GLU A 231 -20.84 7.32 2.27
C GLU A 231 -20.49 5.83 2.29
N PRO A 232 -21.23 5.00 1.53
CA PRO A 232 -20.92 3.57 1.40
C PRO A 232 -19.58 3.35 0.69
N TRP A 233 -19.02 2.14 0.82
CA TRP A 233 -17.82 1.76 0.07
C TRP A 233 -18.17 1.10 -1.27
N ALA A 234 -19.09 0.14 -1.29
CA ALA A 234 -19.64 -0.52 -2.48
C ALA A 234 -20.92 -1.27 -2.13
N ILE A 235 -21.70 -1.62 -3.16
CA ILE A 235 -22.77 -2.63 -3.10
C ILE A 235 -22.60 -3.61 -4.25
N HIS A 236 -23.14 -4.83 -4.11
CA HIS A 236 -23.23 -5.79 -5.20
C HIS A 236 -24.38 -5.41 -6.13
N VAL A 237 -24.17 -5.52 -7.43
CA VAL A 237 -25.18 -5.17 -8.44
C VAL A 237 -25.27 -6.19 -9.56
N LYS A 238 -26.42 -6.19 -10.25
CA LYS A 238 -26.64 -6.92 -11.50
C LYS A 238 -26.50 -5.98 -12.67
N LEU A 239 -25.73 -6.41 -13.67
CA LEU A 239 -25.65 -5.72 -14.96
C LEU A 239 -26.76 -6.21 -15.91
N PRO A 240 -27.25 -5.36 -16.80
CA PRO A 240 -28.17 -5.80 -17.87
C PRO A 240 -27.43 -6.70 -18.86
N LYS A 241 -28.17 -7.54 -19.61
CA LYS A 241 -27.58 -8.49 -20.57
C LYS A 241 -26.76 -7.83 -21.69
N ASN A 242 -27.06 -6.60 -22.01
CA ASN A 242 -26.40 -5.79 -23.05
C ASN A 242 -25.51 -4.71 -22.46
N PHE A 243 -24.92 -4.95 -21.29
CA PHE A 243 -23.98 -4.01 -20.68
C PHE A 243 -22.75 -3.83 -21.57
N ASP A 244 -22.31 -2.59 -21.74
CA ASP A 244 -21.09 -2.29 -22.47
C ASP A 244 -19.87 -2.44 -21.53
N ASP A 245 -19.10 -3.51 -21.70
CA ASP A 245 -17.92 -3.82 -20.87
C ASP A 245 -16.85 -2.70 -20.88
N LYS A 246 -16.87 -1.81 -21.90
CA LYS A 246 -15.98 -0.63 -21.92
C LYS A 246 -16.28 0.37 -20.81
N LEU A 247 -17.45 0.31 -20.22
CA LEU A 247 -17.84 1.13 -19.07
C LEU A 247 -17.33 0.57 -17.74
N GLU A 248 -16.81 -0.66 -17.72
CA GLU A 248 -16.22 -1.25 -16.53
C GLU A 248 -14.86 -0.61 -16.22
N GLY A 249 -14.56 -0.45 -14.93
CA GLY A 249 -13.28 0.00 -14.44
C GLY A 249 -13.36 1.28 -13.61
N LYS A 250 -12.29 1.47 -12.81
CA LYS A 250 -12.20 2.58 -11.84
C LYS A 250 -12.13 3.98 -12.46
N SER A 251 -11.81 4.09 -13.73
CA SER A 251 -11.73 5.36 -14.47
C SER A 251 -13.08 5.84 -14.99
N THR A 252 -14.04 4.94 -15.21
CA THR A 252 -15.40 5.30 -15.65
C THR A 252 -16.22 5.66 -14.42
N VAL A 253 -16.51 6.94 -14.27
CA VAL A 253 -17.29 7.48 -13.17
C VAL A 253 -18.60 8.05 -13.69
N LYS A 254 -19.70 7.62 -13.10
CA LYS A 254 -21.05 8.12 -13.37
C LYS A 254 -21.80 8.23 -12.05
N THR A 255 -22.85 9.05 -12.02
CA THR A 255 -23.79 9.03 -10.91
C THR A 255 -24.51 7.68 -10.84
N VAL A 256 -24.94 7.29 -9.66
CA VAL A 256 -25.74 6.06 -9.47
C VAL A 256 -27.03 6.11 -10.30
N ARG A 257 -27.62 7.31 -10.44
CA ARG A 257 -28.79 7.55 -11.31
C ARG A 257 -28.48 7.19 -12.78
N GLU A 258 -27.32 7.59 -13.29
CA GLU A 258 -26.90 7.25 -14.66
C GLU A 258 -26.65 5.75 -14.82
N TRP A 259 -26.02 5.09 -13.83
CA TRP A 259 -25.88 3.63 -13.84
C TRP A 259 -27.22 2.93 -13.84
N GLN A 260 -28.18 3.41 -13.05
CA GLN A 260 -29.53 2.88 -13.04
C GLN A 260 -30.26 3.06 -14.38
N ALA A 261 -30.05 4.20 -15.04
CA ALA A 261 -30.61 4.46 -16.39
C ALA A 261 -30.03 3.50 -17.45
N LEU A 262 -28.76 3.07 -17.26
CA LEU A 262 -28.12 2.04 -18.09
C LEU A 262 -28.56 0.61 -17.74
N GLY A 263 -29.53 0.43 -16.84
CA GLY A 263 -30.11 -0.86 -16.48
C GLY A 263 -29.42 -1.58 -15.31
N VAL A 264 -28.44 -0.98 -14.64
CA VAL A 264 -27.84 -1.55 -13.43
C VAL A 264 -28.88 -1.56 -12.29
N ARG A 265 -28.95 -2.64 -11.53
CA ARG A 265 -29.92 -2.85 -10.44
C ARG A 265 -29.25 -3.51 -9.24
N THR A 266 -29.89 -3.44 -8.07
CA THR A 266 -29.49 -4.25 -6.92
C THR A 266 -29.55 -5.73 -7.24
N MET A 267 -28.99 -6.59 -6.40
CA MET A 267 -29.07 -8.05 -6.57
C MET A 267 -30.52 -8.57 -6.58
N HIS A 268 -31.46 -7.84 -5.97
CA HIS A 268 -32.90 -8.18 -5.97
C HIS A 268 -33.67 -7.59 -7.17
N GLY A 269 -33.01 -6.74 -7.98
CA GLY A 269 -33.63 -6.08 -9.13
C GLY A 269 -34.25 -4.71 -8.84
N ASP A 270 -34.06 -4.22 -7.60
CA ASP A 270 -34.61 -2.94 -7.16
C ASP A 270 -33.75 -1.76 -7.65
N ALA A 271 -34.27 -0.55 -7.41
CA ALA A 271 -33.54 0.70 -7.64
C ALA A 271 -32.28 0.77 -6.79
N LEU A 272 -31.25 1.40 -7.33
CA LEU A 272 -29.97 1.59 -6.63
C LEU A 272 -30.11 2.68 -5.54
N PRO A 273 -29.52 2.50 -4.35
CA PRO A 273 -29.49 3.52 -3.31
C PRO A 273 -28.56 4.68 -3.67
N HIS A 274 -28.76 5.84 -3.05
CA HIS A 274 -27.89 7.02 -3.19
C HIS A 274 -27.73 7.53 -4.64
N PRO A 275 -28.82 7.87 -5.35
CA PRO A 275 -28.82 8.17 -6.78
C PRO A 275 -27.88 9.33 -7.18
N GLU A 276 -27.56 10.24 -6.26
CA GLU A 276 -26.70 11.41 -6.50
C GLU A 276 -25.20 11.13 -6.30
N LEU A 277 -24.84 10.00 -5.67
CA LEU A 277 -23.44 9.67 -5.48
C LEU A 277 -22.81 9.20 -6.79
N GLU A 278 -21.53 9.50 -6.94
CA GLU A 278 -20.69 8.95 -8.00
C GLU A 278 -20.26 7.53 -7.67
N ALA A 279 -20.19 6.68 -8.69
CA ALA A 279 -19.71 5.32 -8.56
C ALA A 279 -19.03 4.84 -9.85
N SER A 280 -18.34 3.71 -9.75
CA SER A 280 -17.78 2.98 -10.89
C SER A 280 -18.21 1.52 -10.82
N ILE A 281 -18.36 0.86 -11.96
CA ILE A 281 -18.56 -0.58 -12.01
C ILE A 281 -17.20 -1.27 -11.99
N ILE A 282 -16.97 -2.13 -10.99
CA ILE A 282 -15.72 -2.88 -10.84
C ILE A 282 -16.07 -4.35 -10.65
N GLN A 283 -15.51 -5.22 -11.51
CA GLN A 283 -15.68 -6.66 -11.40
C GLN A 283 -14.32 -7.36 -11.29
N PRO A 284 -13.91 -7.81 -10.09
CA PRO A 284 -12.72 -8.65 -9.98
C PRO A 284 -13.01 -10.03 -10.59
N HIS A 285 -12.00 -10.62 -11.24
CA HIS A 285 -12.13 -11.92 -11.87
C HIS A 285 -12.66 -12.99 -10.90
N GLY A 286 -13.74 -13.66 -11.27
CA GLY A 286 -14.40 -14.66 -10.43
C GLY A 286 -14.93 -14.11 -9.11
N GLY A 287 -15.40 -12.87 -9.12
CA GLY A 287 -16.00 -12.16 -8.00
C GLY A 287 -17.32 -11.48 -8.38
N PRO A 288 -17.92 -10.74 -7.44
CA PRO A 288 -19.15 -10.00 -7.68
C PRO A 288 -18.90 -8.74 -8.53
N VAL A 289 -19.96 -8.21 -9.10
CA VAL A 289 -19.94 -6.86 -9.68
C VAL A 289 -20.19 -5.86 -8.56
N PHE A 290 -19.23 -4.98 -8.34
CA PHE A 290 -19.34 -3.88 -7.39
C PHE A 290 -19.80 -2.59 -8.07
N LEU A 291 -20.84 -1.95 -7.54
CA LEU A 291 -21.04 -0.51 -7.70
C LEU A 291 -20.16 0.16 -6.62
N ALA A 292 -18.98 0.59 -7.03
CA ALA A 292 -17.90 1.04 -6.15
C ALA A 292 -17.98 2.56 -5.97
N TYR A 293 -18.27 3.01 -4.75
CA TYR A 293 -18.35 4.41 -4.36
C TYR A 293 -16.97 5.03 -4.10
N PRO A 294 -16.87 6.34 -3.82
CA PRO A 294 -15.58 6.98 -3.56
C PRO A 294 -14.75 6.31 -2.46
N ASN A 295 -15.38 5.76 -1.41
CA ASN A 295 -14.67 5.05 -0.35
C ASN A 295 -13.97 3.77 -0.83
N TYR A 296 -14.50 3.08 -1.83
CA TYR A 296 -13.78 1.98 -2.49
C TYR A 296 -12.48 2.47 -3.15
N LYS A 297 -12.54 3.63 -3.82
CA LYS A 297 -11.36 4.25 -4.46
C LYS A 297 -10.33 4.71 -3.43
N MET A 298 -10.77 5.15 -2.25
CA MET A 298 -9.86 5.45 -1.14
C MET A 298 -9.11 4.18 -0.69
N ILE A 299 -9.79 3.05 -0.56
CA ILE A 299 -9.14 1.78 -0.21
C ILE A 299 -8.07 1.40 -1.25
N LEU A 300 -8.35 1.62 -2.54
CA LEU A 300 -7.36 1.40 -3.62
C LEU A 300 -6.11 2.31 -3.50
N ARG A 301 -6.18 3.43 -2.79
CA ARG A 301 -5.01 4.28 -2.53
C ARG A 301 -4.10 3.69 -1.45
N TYR A 302 -4.64 2.85 -0.57
CA TYR A 302 -3.84 2.10 0.40
C TYR A 302 -3.11 0.93 -0.29
N ASN A 303 -3.86 0.15 -1.04
CA ASN A 303 -3.31 -0.93 -1.86
C ASN A 303 -4.09 -0.98 -3.18
N ASN A 304 -3.39 -0.78 -4.31
CA ASN A 304 -3.99 -0.67 -5.64
C ASN A 304 -4.42 -2.04 -6.23
N SER A 305 -5.08 -2.84 -5.40
CA SER A 305 -5.66 -4.12 -5.77
C SER A 305 -7.17 -4.11 -5.56
N ILE A 306 -7.95 -4.34 -6.62
CA ILE A 306 -9.40 -4.46 -6.52
C ILE A 306 -9.83 -5.66 -5.65
N TYR A 307 -8.99 -6.69 -5.55
CA TYR A 307 -9.22 -7.83 -4.66
C TYR A 307 -9.04 -7.43 -3.20
N TYR A 308 -7.99 -6.66 -2.91
CA TYR A 308 -7.75 -6.12 -1.57
C TYR A 308 -8.89 -5.19 -1.15
N ALA A 309 -9.29 -4.26 -2.01
CA ALA A 309 -10.36 -3.32 -1.68
C ALA A 309 -11.68 -4.02 -1.37
N GLY A 310 -12.08 -5.00 -2.18
CA GLY A 310 -13.26 -5.82 -1.89
C GLY A 310 -13.12 -6.66 -0.61
N ALA A 311 -11.93 -7.14 -0.30
CA ALA A 311 -11.68 -7.88 0.94
C ALA A 311 -11.76 -6.97 2.19
N VAL A 312 -11.22 -5.75 2.12
CA VAL A 312 -11.34 -4.74 3.19
C VAL A 312 -12.81 -4.46 3.50
N GLY A 313 -13.60 -4.14 2.46
CA GLY A 313 -15.02 -3.84 2.63
C GLY A 313 -15.79 -5.02 3.20
N TYR A 314 -15.60 -6.21 2.63
CA TYR A 314 -16.23 -7.44 3.12
C TYR A 314 -15.90 -7.70 4.60
N LEU A 315 -14.63 -7.57 5.01
CA LEU A 315 -14.25 -7.78 6.41
C LEU A 315 -14.86 -6.71 7.32
N ALA A 316 -14.91 -5.44 6.90
CA ALA A 316 -15.54 -4.37 7.66
C ALA A 316 -17.04 -4.65 7.90
N ASP A 317 -17.76 -5.09 6.86
CA ASP A 317 -19.17 -5.43 6.96
C ASP A 317 -19.40 -6.63 7.90
N LYS A 318 -18.56 -7.68 7.83
CA LYS A 318 -18.64 -8.83 8.75
C LYS A 318 -18.29 -8.46 10.19
N ILE A 319 -17.33 -7.57 10.42
CA ILE A 319 -17.00 -7.08 11.78
C ILE A 319 -18.19 -6.37 12.41
N CYS A 320 -18.89 -5.54 11.63
CA CYS A 320 -20.02 -4.75 12.12
C CYS A 320 -21.40 -5.35 11.82
N HIS A 321 -21.46 -6.64 11.52
CA HIS A 321 -22.72 -7.38 11.27
C HIS A 321 -23.61 -6.72 10.21
N ARG A 322 -23.02 -6.04 9.22
CA ARG A 322 -23.76 -5.47 8.10
C ARG A 322 -24.15 -6.57 7.10
N PRO A 323 -25.25 -6.41 6.38
CA PRO A 323 -25.61 -7.33 5.33
C PRO A 323 -24.50 -7.39 4.27
N THR A 324 -24.04 -8.60 3.96
CA THR A 324 -23.20 -8.87 2.79
C THR A 324 -24.04 -9.68 1.84
N GLU A 325 -24.30 -9.13 0.66
CA GLU A 325 -24.96 -9.90 -0.39
C GLU A 325 -23.95 -10.93 -0.93
N GLU A 326 -24.10 -12.19 -0.51
CA GLU A 326 -23.35 -13.35 -1.01
C GLU A 326 -24.19 -14.11 -2.04
#